data_7b9fd1237d28a9e2cba7609e38b74a87
#
_entry.id   7b9fd1237d28a9e2cba7609e38b74a87
#
_cell.length_a   1.000
_cell.length_b   1.000
_cell.length_c   1.000
_cell.angle_alpha   90.00
_cell.angle_beta   90.00
_cell.angle_gamma   90.00
#
_symmetry.space_group_name_H-M   'P 1'
#
loop_
_entity.id
_entity.type
_entity.pdbx_description
1 polymer ?
#
loop_
_entity_poly.entity_id
_entity_poly.type
_entity_poly.pdbx_seq_one_letter_code
_entity_poly.pdbx_strand_id
1 'polypeptide(L)'
;MKPLSKVYLLLTGLVAFSGSWVHAAEVNLYTTREPVLMQPLLKEFSQKTGVKVNTVFIKDGLLERVKAEGRRSPADVMLTVDFGNLVDLVESGLTQRVDSKILNKSIPGNLRAANGHWYALSMRARAVYVSKDRVPLSAISYEDLANPKWKGKICIRSGSHPYNTGLIAAYIAHHGEKEAETWLRGVKANLARPASGGDRDVARDILGKICDIGVANTYYVGTMRTGDAEQRRWGNSINVVLPRVENGGTHVNVSGAVVSKYAPNRK
;
A
#
# COMPACT_ATOMS: atom_id res chain seq x y z
N MET A 1 -70.62 -28.05 -59.83
CA MET A 1 -69.16 -27.77 -59.91
C MET A 1 -68.80 -26.70 -58.91
N LYS A 2 -68.17 -27.04 -57.81
CA LYS A 2 -67.71 -26.10 -56.77
C LYS A 2 -66.19 -25.94 -56.88
N PRO A 3 -65.56 -24.76 -56.79
CA PRO A 3 -64.12 -24.59 -56.85
C PRO A 3 -63.50 -24.84 -55.50
N LEU A 4 -62.35 -25.57 -55.54
CA LEU A 4 -61.46 -25.82 -54.41
C LEU A 4 -60.71 -24.52 -54.04
N SER A 5 -60.86 -24.15 -52.79
CA SER A 5 -60.10 -23.06 -52.17
C SER A 5 -58.77 -23.54 -51.73
N LYS A 6 -57.66 -22.97 -52.25
CA LYS A 6 -56.24 -23.27 -51.82
C LYS A 6 -55.94 -22.44 -50.59
N VAL A 7 -55.74 -23.11 -49.46
CA VAL A 7 -55.26 -22.48 -48.22
C VAL A 7 -53.69 -22.45 -48.29
N TYR A 8 -53.08 -21.27 -48.33
CA TYR A 8 -51.68 -21.04 -48.18
C TYR A 8 -51.34 -20.93 -46.69
N LEU A 9 -50.62 -21.92 -46.19
CA LEU A 9 -50.07 -21.93 -44.84
C LEU A 9 -48.78 -21.09 -44.85
N LEU A 10 -48.81 -19.87 -44.30
CA LEU A 10 -47.64 -19.03 -44.06
C LEU A 10 -46.92 -19.55 -42.77
N LEU A 11 -45.82 -20.27 -42.99
CA LEU A 11 -44.89 -20.54 -41.87
C LEU A 11 -44.07 -19.28 -41.56
N THR A 12 -44.42 -18.56 -40.53
CA THR A 12 -43.60 -17.50 -39.92
C THR A 12 -42.55 -18.15 -39.06
N GLY A 13 -41.33 -18.23 -39.59
CA GLY A 13 -40.15 -18.70 -38.83
C GLY A 13 -39.79 -17.66 -37.76
N LEU A 14 -39.98 -18.04 -36.50
CA LEU A 14 -39.49 -17.28 -35.33
C LEU A 14 -37.98 -17.46 -35.25
N VAL A 15 -37.22 -16.47 -35.73
CA VAL A 15 -35.77 -16.41 -35.49
C VAL A 15 -35.54 -15.97 -34.04
N ALA A 16 -35.30 -16.92 -33.16
CA ALA A 16 -34.89 -16.63 -31.79
C ALA A 16 -33.48 -16.05 -31.84
N PHE A 17 -33.35 -14.72 -31.70
CA PHE A 17 -32.12 -14.05 -31.41
C PHE A 17 -31.70 -14.44 -29.98
N SER A 18 -30.90 -15.50 -29.82
CA SER A 18 -30.18 -15.78 -28.60
C SER A 18 -29.07 -14.73 -28.47
N GLY A 19 -29.40 -13.55 -27.96
CA GLY A 19 -28.44 -12.55 -27.54
C GLY A 19 -27.60 -13.14 -26.43
N SER A 20 -26.36 -13.56 -26.77
CA SER A 20 -25.37 -13.87 -25.76
C SER A 20 -25.12 -12.59 -24.98
N TRP A 21 -25.64 -12.52 -23.75
CA TRP A 21 -25.27 -11.47 -22.81
C TRP A 21 -23.77 -11.60 -22.55
N VAL A 22 -22.95 -10.81 -23.24
CA VAL A 22 -21.56 -10.66 -22.91
C VAL A 22 -21.51 -9.96 -21.55
N HIS A 23 -21.42 -10.74 -20.49
CA HIS A 23 -21.10 -10.18 -19.19
C HIS A 23 -19.74 -9.48 -19.33
N ALA A 24 -19.72 -8.17 -19.15
CA ALA A 24 -18.47 -7.44 -19.10
C ALA A 24 -17.60 -8.08 -17.98
N ALA A 25 -16.37 -8.45 -18.30
CA ALA A 25 -15.45 -9.02 -17.32
C ALA A 25 -15.31 -8.02 -16.17
N GLU A 26 -15.37 -8.51 -14.94
CA GLU A 26 -15.23 -7.66 -13.75
C GLU A 26 -14.23 -8.25 -12.75
N VAL A 27 -13.70 -7.38 -11.91
CA VAL A 27 -12.80 -7.72 -10.80
C VAL A 27 -13.23 -6.96 -9.55
N ASN A 28 -13.38 -7.67 -8.44
CA ASN A 28 -13.67 -7.11 -7.13
C ASN A 28 -12.37 -6.91 -6.37
N LEU A 29 -11.98 -5.66 -6.18
CA LEU A 29 -10.77 -5.24 -5.48
C LEU A 29 -11.09 -4.83 -4.04
N TYR A 30 -10.60 -5.58 -3.06
CA TYR A 30 -10.57 -5.15 -1.67
C TYR A 30 -9.24 -4.46 -1.38
N THR A 31 -9.28 -3.27 -0.79
CA THR A 31 -8.05 -2.51 -0.59
C THR A 31 -8.04 -1.68 0.69
N THR A 32 -6.86 -1.65 1.35
CA THR A 32 -6.57 -0.71 2.44
C THR A 32 -6.01 0.62 1.93
N ARG A 33 -5.82 0.77 0.60
CA ARG A 33 -5.36 2.01 -0.03
C ARG A 33 -6.54 2.94 -0.28
N GLU A 34 -6.38 4.22 0.09
CA GLU A 34 -7.39 5.24 -0.16
C GLU A 34 -7.77 5.32 -1.65
N PRO A 35 -9.07 5.35 -1.98
CA PRO A 35 -9.56 5.31 -3.36
C PRO A 35 -8.98 6.41 -4.25
N VAL A 36 -8.81 7.62 -3.73
CA VAL A 36 -8.27 8.77 -4.49
C VAL A 36 -6.91 8.49 -5.12
N LEU A 37 -6.09 7.63 -4.50
CA LEU A 37 -4.76 7.26 -5.01
C LEU A 37 -4.83 6.13 -6.05
N MET A 38 -5.91 5.35 -6.06
CA MET A 38 -6.09 4.20 -6.95
C MET A 38 -6.95 4.48 -8.17
N GLN A 39 -7.95 5.35 -8.03
CA GLN A 39 -8.93 5.62 -9.09
C GLN A 39 -8.34 5.95 -10.46
N PRO A 40 -7.29 6.79 -10.60
CA PRO A 40 -6.70 7.08 -11.91
C PRO A 40 -6.17 5.82 -12.60
N LEU A 41 -5.47 4.96 -11.84
CA LEU A 41 -4.89 3.71 -12.37
C LEU A 41 -5.97 2.68 -12.72
N LEU A 42 -6.99 2.53 -11.87
CA LEU A 42 -8.10 1.60 -12.11
C LEU A 42 -8.96 2.04 -13.29
N LYS A 43 -9.17 3.36 -13.46
CA LYS A 43 -9.86 3.91 -14.62
C LYS A 43 -9.10 3.62 -15.92
N GLU A 44 -7.80 3.87 -15.94
CA GLU A 44 -6.95 3.57 -17.10
C GLU A 44 -6.95 2.07 -17.43
N PHE A 45 -6.84 1.22 -16.41
CA PHE A 45 -6.93 -0.23 -16.58
C PHE A 45 -8.28 -0.63 -17.21
N SER A 46 -9.39 -0.15 -16.68
CA SER A 46 -10.71 -0.47 -17.20
C SER A 46 -10.90 0.03 -18.63
N GLN A 47 -10.37 1.20 -18.96
CA GLN A 47 -10.43 1.75 -20.33
C GLN A 47 -9.61 0.91 -21.33
N LYS A 48 -8.44 0.41 -20.91
CA LYS A 48 -7.55 -0.39 -21.78
C LYS A 48 -8.02 -1.84 -21.95
N THR A 49 -8.68 -2.41 -20.95
CA THR A 49 -9.00 -3.84 -20.92
C THR A 49 -10.48 -4.16 -21.11
N GLY A 50 -11.36 -3.17 -20.93
CA GLY A 50 -12.81 -3.39 -20.86
C GLY A 50 -13.26 -4.07 -19.55
N VAL A 51 -12.33 -4.36 -18.62
CA VAL A 51 -12.65 -5.00 -17.33
C VAL A 51 -13.13 -3.94 -16.34
N LYS A 52 -14.32 -4.13 -15.78
CA LYS A 52 -14.85 -3.29 -14.70
C LYS A 52 -14.17 -3.63 -13.38
N VAL A 53 -13.68 -2.63 -12.65
CA VAL A 53 -13.12 -2.82 -11.31
C VAL A 53 -14.09 -2.29 -10.26
N ASN A 54 -14.63 -3.18 -9.43
CA ASN A 54 -15.44 -2.84 -8.27
C ASN A 54 -14.54 -2.75 -7.06
N THR A 55 -14.40 -1.57 -6.46
CA THR A 55 -13.47 -1.33 -5.36
C THR A 55 -14.20 -1.23 -4.04
N VAL A 56 -13.74 -1.99 -3.04
CA VAL A 56 -14.18 -1.90 -1.65
C VAL A 56 -12.99 -1.42 -0.80
N PHE A 57 -13.12 -0.21 -0.28
CA PHE A 57 -12.12 0.34 0.65
C PHE A 57 -12.40 -0.15 2.06
N ILE A 58 -11.36 -0.75 2.68
CA ILE A 58 -11.40 -1.29 4.03
C ILE A 58 -10.19 -0.70 4.76
N LYS A 59 -10.44 0.33 5.55
CA LYS A 59 -9.39 1.05 6.27
C LYS A 59 -8.62 0.12 7.22
N ASP A 60 -9.37 -0.65 7.99
CA ASP A 60 -8.85 -1.58 9.02
C ASP A 60 -9.64 -2.89 8.97
N GLY A 61 -9.04 -4.02 9.37
CA GLY A 61 -9.75 -5.30 9.48
C GLY A 61 -9.98 -6.03 8.14
N LEU A 62 -9.14 -5.82 7.13
CA LEU A 62 -9.26 -6.54 5.85
C LEU A 62 -9.13 -8.06 6.03
N LEU A 63 -8.16 -8.51 6.82
CA LEU A 63 -7.93 -9.93 7.09
C LEU A 63 -9.13 -10.57 7.77
N GLU A 64 -9.63 -9.94 8.84
CA GLU A 64 -10.77 -10.40 9.63
C GLU A 64 -12.02 -10.50 8.78
N ARG A 65 -12.25 -9.50 7.93
CA ARG A 65 -13.38 -9.49 7.00
C ARG A 65 -13.31 -10.66 6.02
N VAL A 66 -12.18 -10.86 5.36
CA VAL A 66 -12.04 -11.94 4.38
C VAL A 66 -12.11 -13.32 5.06
N LYS A 67 -11.58 -13.46 6.29
CA LYS A 67 -11.78 -14.67 7.11
C LYS A 67 -13.25 -14.93 7.40
N ALA A 68 -14.00 -13.91 7.80
CA ALA A 68 -15.44 -14.03 8.10
C ALA A 68 -16.29 -14.37 6.85
N GLU A 69 -15.96 -13.78 5.70
CA GLU A 69 -16.61 -14.07 4.42
C GLU A 69 -16.29 -15.50 3.93
N GLY A 70 -15.06 -15.98 4.18
CA GLY A 70 -14.59 -17.32 3.83
C GLY A 70 -14.75 -17.64 2.35
N ARG A 71 -15.36 -18.79 2.02
CA ARG A 71 -15.61 -19.21 0.63
C ARG A 71 -16.63 -18.35 -0.13
N ARG A 72 -17.38 -17.51 0.57
CA ARG A 72 -18.38 -16.59 -0.01
C ARG A 72 -17.82 -15.19 -0.22
N SER A 73 -16.53 -14.98 0.05
CA SER A 73 -15.91 -13.68 -0.20
C SER A 73 -16.02 -13.31 -1.67
N PRO A 74 -16.55 -12.12 -1.99
CA PRO A 74 -16.59 -11.64 -3.37
C PRO A 74 -15.24 -11.08 -3.84
N ALA A 75 -14.23 -11.00 -2.98
CA ALA A 75 -12.93 -10.44 -3.33
C ALA A 75 -12.19 -11.32 -4.34
N ASP A 76 -11.79 -10.75 -5.46
CA ASP A 76 -10.87 -11.36 -6.41
C ASP A 76 -9.43 -11.03 -6.09
N VAL A 77 -9.16 -9.76 -5.85
CA VAL A 77 -7.84 -9.23 -5.54
C VAL A 77 -7.90 -8.47 -4.22
N MET A 78 -6.91 -8.69 -3.37
CA MET A 78 -6.71 -7.92 -2.15
C MET A 78 -5.42 -7.12 -2.27
N LEU A 79 -5.50 -5.80 -2.09
CA LEU A 79 -4.37 -4.88 -2.15
C LEU A 79 -4.17 -4.23 -0.78
N THR A 80 -3.00 -4.42 -0.21
CA THR A 80 -2.64 -3.81 1.07
C THR A 80 -1.55 -2.76 0.91
N VAL A 81 -1.54 -1.78 1.82
CA VAL A 81 -0.51 -0.73 1.85
C VAL A 81 0.72 -1.14 2.65
N ASP A 82 0.74 -2.35 3.20
CA ASP A 82 1.77 -2.78 4.14
C ASP A 82 2.16 -4.25 3.90
N PHE A 83 3.46 -4.54 4.01
CA PHE A 83 4.00 -5.88 3.82
C PHE A 83 3.47 -6.88 4.85
N GLY A 84 3.35 -6.47 6.12
CA GLY A 84 2.82 -7.34 7.18
C GLY A 84 1.44 -7.86 6.83
N ASN A 85 0.54 -7.00 6.40
CA ASN A 85 -0.81 -7.41 5.98
C ASN A 85 -0.79 -8.37 4.77
N LEU A 86 0.19 -8.27 3.85
CA LEU A 86 0.34 -9.26 2.76
C LEU A 86 0.73 -10.62 3.31
N VAL A 87 1.70 -10.66 4.23
CA VAL A 87 2.16 -11.89 4.87
C VAL A 87 1.01 -12.54 5.64
N ASP A 88 0.28 -11.78 6.45
CA ASP A 88 -0.87 -12.26 7.23
C ASP A 88 -1.95 -12.92 6.35
N LEU A 89 -2.24 -12.33 5.18
CA LEU A 89 -3.17 -12.92 4.21
C LEU A 89 -2.66 -14.25 3.64
N VAL A 90 -1.36 -14.33 3.33
CA VAL A 90 -0.72 -15.54 2.81
C VAL A 90 -0.70 -16.64 3.87
N GLU A 91 -0.23 -16.36 5.08
CA GLU A 91 -0.12 -17.30 6.19
C GLU A 91 -1.48 -17.81 6.65
N SER A 92 -2.52 -16.99 6.54
CA SER A 92 -3.90 -17.40 6.80
C SER A 92 -4.50 -18.31 5.72
N GLY A 93 -3.74 -18.64 4.65
CA GLY A 93 -4.21 -19.51 3.57
C GLY A 93 -5.36 -18.92 2.74
N LEU A 94 -5.49 -17.59 2.70
CA LEU A 94 -6.57 -16.88 2.01
C LEU A 94 -6.19 -16.46 0.58
N THR A 95 -4.99 -16.79 0.14
CA THR A 95 -4.45 -16.42 -1.16
C THR A 95 -4.23 -17.62 -2.05
N GLN A 96 -4.07 -17.39 -3.33
CA GLN A 96 -3.65 -18.41 -4.29
C GLN A 96 -2.40 -17.96 -5.03
N ARG A 97 -1.64 -18.95 -5.52
CA ARG A 97 -0.48 -18.72 -6.36
C ARG A 97 -0.89 -18.11 -7.70
N VAL A 98 -0.15 -17.12 -8.14
CA VAL A 98 -0.20 -16.55 -9.48
C VAL A 98 1.13 -16.84 -10.17
N ASP A 99 1.08 -17.45 -11.34
CA ASP A 99 2.25 -17.63 -12.20
C ASP A 99 2.06 -16.78 -13.46
N SER A 100 2.71 -15.63 -13.47
CA SER A 100 2.61 -14.67 -14.57
C SER A 100 3.99 -14.27 -15.07
N LYS A 101 4.30 -14.64 -16.32
CA LYS A 101 5.54 -14.24 -16.98
C LYS A 101 5.70 -12.71 -17.01
N ILE A 102 4.59 -11.96 -17.16
CA ILE A 102 4.60 -10.48 -17.16
C ILE A 102 5.00 -9.96 -15.79
N LEU A 103 4.36 -10.40 -14.71
CA LEU A 103 4.68 -9.98 -13.35
C LEU A 103 6.10 -10.38 -12.96
N ASN A 104 6.49 -11.59 -13.31
CA ASN A 104 7.84 -12.12 -13.02
C ASN A 104 8.94 -11.34 -13.74
N LYS A 105 8.67 -10.82 -14.94
CA LYS A 105 9.59 -9.95 -15.69
C LYS A 105 9.61 -8.51 -15.16
N SER A 106 8.46 -8.00 -14.75
CA SER A 106 8.30 -6.58 -14.40
C SER A 106 8.63 -6.27 -12.93
N ILE A 107 8.50 -7.26 -12.02
CA ILE A 107 8.70 -7.07 -10.60
C ILE A 107 9.96 -7.81 -10.15
N PRO A 108 10.97 -7.11 -9.59
CA PRO A 108 12.19 -7.73 -9.09
C PRO A 108 11.92 -8.87 -8.10
N GLY A 109 12.79 -9.88 -8.06
CA GLY A 109 12.60 -11.08 -7.24
C GLY A 109 12.47 -10.81 -5.73
N ASN A 110 13.15 -9.79 -5.22
CA ASN A 110 13.06 -9.35 -3.83
C ASN A 110 11.80 -8.53 -3.51
N LEU A 111 10.99 -8.19 -4.52
CA LEU A 111 9.73 -7.46 -4.37
C LEU A 111 8.50 -8.33 -4.69
N ARG A 112 8.64 -9.64 -4.64
CA ARG A 112 7.56 -10.61 -4.82
C ARG A 112 7.83 -11.89 -4.05
N ALA A 113 6.79 -12.62 -3.72
CA ALA A 113 6.95 -13.93 -3.09
C ALA A 113 7.57 -14.93 -4.07
N ALA A 114 8.56 -15.70 -3.63
CA ALA A 114 9.16 -16.77 -4.43
C ALA A 114 8.12 -17.83 -4.86
N ASN A 115 7.10 -18.05 -4.02
CA ASN A 115 5.99 -18.98 -4.28
C ASN A 115 4.83 -18.36 -5.08
N GLY A 116 4.94 -17.08 -5.50
CA GLY A 116 3.94 -16.40 -6.33
C GLY A 116 2.65 -15.99 -5.63
N HIS A 117 2.62 -15.94 -4.30
CA HIS A 117 1.41 -15.59 -3.54
C HIS A 117 1.18 -14.08 -3.39
N TRP A 118 2.23 -13.25 -3.53
CA TRP A 118 2.08 -11.79 -3.53
C TRP A 118 3.08 -11.11 -4.46
N TYR A 119 2.72 -9.91 -4.92
CA TYR A 119 3.53 -9.05 -5.77
C TYR A 119 3.46 -7.60 -5.27
N ALA A 120 4.61 -6.95 -5.13
CA ALA A 120 4.65 -5.53 -4.80
C ALA A 120 4.22 -4.69 -6.01
N LEU A 121 3.45 -3.64 -5.74
CA LEU A 121 2.99 -2.67 -6.73
C LEU A 121 3.68 -1.31 -6.58
N SER A 122 4.04 -0.96 -5.36
CA SER A 122 4.82 0.24 -5.04
C SER A 122 5.62 0.04 -3.77
N MET A 123 6.69 0.83 -3.63
CA MET A 123 7.49 0.84 -2.41
C MET A 123 7.67 2.27 -1.91
N ARG A 124 7.97 2.41 -0.60
CA ARG A 124 8.32 3.67 0.04
C ARG A 124 9.42 3.44 1.06
N ALA A 125 10.34 4.39 1.14
CA ALA A 125 11.37 4.37 2.16
C ALA A 125 10.90 5.07 3.44
N ARG A 126 11.31 4.57 4.58
CA ARG A 126 11.18 5.22 5.87
C ARG A 126 12.38 6.13 6.06
N ALA A 127 12.22 7.40 5.74
CA ALA A 127 13.27 8.41 5.70
C ALA A 127 13.37 9.22 7.00
N VAL A 128 14.44 9.97 7.13
CA VAL A 128 14.56 11.04 8.13
C VAL A 128 14.36 12.38 7.42
N TYR A 129 13.38 13.13 7.88
CA TYR A 129 13.22 14.54 7.54
C TYR A 129 14.12 15.36 8.45
N VAL A 130 14.89 16.25 7.88
CA VAL A 130 15.77 17.15 8.64
C VAL A 130 15.43 18.59 8.33
N SER A 131 15.49 19.46 9.32
CA SER A 131 15.31 20.89 9.12
C SER A 131 16.35 21.42 8.13
N LYS A 132 15.87 22.00 7.03
CA LYS A 132 16.74 22.53 5.97
C LYS A 132 17.71 23.61 6.49
N ASP A 133 17.25 24.43 7.43
CA ASP A 133 17.99 25.60 7.88
C ASP A 133 18.84 25.32 9.13
N ARG A 134 18.49 24.28 9.93
CA ARG A 134 19.11 24.04 11.24
C ARG A 134 19.98 22.79 11.29
N VAL A 135 19.78 21.85 10.37
CA VAL A 135 20.47 20.55 10.40
C VAL A 135 21.13 20.27 9.05
N PRO A 136 22.42 20.63 8.90
CA PRO A 136 23.18 20.37 7.68
C PRO A 136 23.62 18.89 7.61
N LEU A 137 22.65 17.97 7.53
CA LEU A 137 22.87 16.54 7.58
C LEU A 137 22.61 15.92 6.20
N SER A 138 23.59 15.23 5.65
CA SER A 138 23.49 14.50 4.37
C SER A 138 23.41 12.98 4.55
N ALA A 139 23.83 12.46 5.70
CA ALA A 139 23.80 11.04 6.02
C ALA A 139 23.45 10.82 7.51
N ILE A 140 22.73 9.75 7.77
CA ILE A 140 22.35 9.30 9.12
C ILE A 140 22.08 7.78 9.07
N SER A 141 22.33 7.08 10.17
CA SER A 141 21.82 5.71 10.34
C SER A 141 20.54 5.69 11.18
N TYR A 142 19.83 4.56 11.20
CA TYR A 142 18.71 4.40 12.14
C TYR A 142 19.20 4.33 13.58
N GLU A 143 20.40 3.74 13.80
CA GLU A 143 21.09 3.66 15.09
C GLU A 143 21.35 5.05 15.65
N ASP A 144 21.76 5.99 14.81
CA ASP A 144 22.01 7.39 15.18
C ASP A 144 20.81 8.11 15.82
N LEU A 145 19.59 7.67 15.55
CA LEU A 145 18.39 8.26 16.15
C LEU A 145 18.34 8.10 17.66
N ALA A 146 19.02 7.08 18.20
CA ALA A 146 19.15 6.87 19.65
C ALA A 146 20.28 7.69 20.29
N ASN A 147 21.13 8.35 19.50
CA ASN A 147 22.25 9.14 20.02
C ASN A 147 21.73 10.34 20.85
N PRO A 148 22.26 10.58 22.07
CA PRO A 148 21.85 11.68 22.95
C PRO A 148 21.99 13.09 22.35
N LYS A 149 22.80 13.28 21.28
CA LYS A 149 22.86 14.57 20.54
C LYS A 149 21.49 15.04 20.02
N TRP A 150 20.56 14.10 19.85
CA TRP A 150 19.20 14.37 19.41
C TRP A 150 18.19 14.56 20.53
N LYS A 151 18.61 14.65 21.79
CA LYS A 151 17.71 14.82 22.93
C LYS A 151 16.78 16.03 22.74
N GLY A 152 15.47 15.78 22.79
CA GLY A 152 14.43 16.80 22.58
C GLY A 152 14.36 17.34 21.15
N LYS A 153 14.85 16.60 20.12
CA LYS A 153 14.92 17.08 18.74
C LYS A 153 14.21 16.20 17.72
N ILE A 154 13.65 15.07 18.13
CA ILE A 154 13.02 14.09 17.22
C ILE A 154 11.50 14.19 17.31
N CYS A 155 10.83 14.29 16.14
CA CYS A 155 9.40 14.05 15.99
C CYS A 155 9.13 12.75 15.24
N ILE A 156 8.16 11.99 15.71
CA ILE A 156 7.72 10.76 15.07
C ILE A 156 6.22 10.56 15.29
N ARG A 157 5.55 9.89 14.36
CA ARG A 157 4.18 9.42 14.56
C ARG A 157 4.13 8.26 15.56
N SER A 158 2.92 7.83 15.94
CA SER A 158 2.73 6.70 16.88
C SER A 158 3.60 5.49 16.55
N GLY A 159 4.25 4.93 17.59
CA GLY A 159 5.06 3.72 17.46
C GLY A 159 4.26 2.47 17.04
N SER A 160 2.98 2.41 17.40
CA SER A 160 2.07 1.32 17.03
C SER A 160 1.53 1.42 15.59
N HIS A 161 1.84 2.49 14.87
CA HIS A 161 1.39 2.61 13.49
C HIS A 161 2.18 1.67 12.57
N PRO A 162 1.55 0.97 11.59
CA PRO A 162 2.20 -0.02 10.72
C PRO A 162 3.52 0.42 10.09
N TYR A 163 3.70 1.74 9.80
CA TYR A 163 4.95 2.23 9.25
C TYR A 163 6.12 2.18 10.23
N ASN A 164 5.86 2.39 11.51
CA ASN A 164 6.88 2.30 12.54
C ASN A 164 7.06 0.86 13.03
N THR A 165 5.99 0.07 13.15
CA THR A 165 6.12 -1.36 13.48
C THR A 165 6.91 -2.10 12.43
N GLY A 166 6.74 -1.76 11.13
CA GLY A 166 7.55 -2.32 10.04
C GLY A 166 9.03 -1.94 10.15
N LEU A 167 9.35 -0.68 10.49
CA LEU A 167 10.72 -0.25 10.74
C LEU A 167 11.32 -0.97 11.95
N ILE A 168 10.55 -1.09 13.04
CA ILE A 168 11.00 -1.77 14.26
C ILE A 168 11.26 -3.25 13.98
N ALA A 169 10.38 -3.92 13.24
CA ALA A 169 10.56 -5.31 12.83
C ALA A 169 11.83 -5.50 11.98
N ALA A 170 12.09 -4.58 11.04
CA ALA A 170 13.32 -4.59 10.26
C ALA A 170 14.56 -4.38 11.14
N TYR A 171 14.49 -3.47 12.12
CA TYR A 171 15.59 -3.24 13.07
C TYR A 171 15.85 -4.48 13.93
N ILE A 172 14.81 -5.16 14.41
CA ILE A 172 14.92 -6.44 15.13
C ILE A 172 15.59 -7.51 14.27
N ALA A 173 15.21 -7.60 13.01
CA ALA A 173 15.82 -8.57 12.08
C ALA A 173 17.32 -8.36 11.86
N HIS A 174 17.79 -7.12 11.94
CA HIS A 174 19.21 -6.78 11.79
C HIS A 174 20.02 -6.91 13.09
N HIS A 175 19.43 -6.54 14.22
CA HIS A 175 20.16 -6.34 15.50
C HIS A 175 19.69 -7.25 16.64
N GLY A 176 18.54 -7.94 16.47
CA GLY A 176 17.90 -8.71 17.53
C GLY A 176 17.04 -7.85 18.47
N GLU A 177 16.22 -8.52 19.28
CA GLU A 177 15.18 -7.86 20.10
C GLU A 177 15.79 -6.97 21.21
N LYS A 178 16.84 -7.44 21.87
CA LYS A 178 17.49 -6.70 22.98
C LYS A 178 18.08 -5.38 22.52
N GLU A 179 18.79 -5.39 21.40
CA GLU A 179 19.37 -4.17 20.82
C GLU A 179 18.27 -3.24 20.30
N ALA A 180 17.23 -3.78 19.70
CA ALA A 180 16.08 -3.01 19.24
C ALA A 180 15.34 -2.34 20.41
N GLU A 181 15.17 -3.00 21.55
CA GLU A 181 14.61 -2.40 22.75
C GLU A 181 15.47 -1.24 23.25
N THR A 182 16.79 -1.43 23.33
CA THR A 182 17.75 -0.41 23.74
C THR A 182 17.68 0.81 22.83
N TRP A 183 17.67 0.58 21.52
CA TRP A 183 17.49 1.60 20.50
C TRP A 183 16.18 2.38 20.67
N LEU A 184 15.05 1.67 20.83
CA LEU A 184 13.74 2.29 21.03
C LEU A 184 13.68 3.16 22.27
N ARG A 185 14.29 2.75 23.36
CA ARG A 185 14.42 3.55 24.60
C ARG A 185 15.23 4.83 24.34
N GLY A 186 16.32 4.73 23.59
CA GLY A 186 17.13 5.88 23.18
C GLY A 186 16.36 6.85 22.28
N VAL A 187 15.67 6.33 21.25
CA VAL A 187 14.81 7.15 20.38
C VAL A 187 13.70 7.83 21.19
N LYS A 188 13.06 7.11 22.11
CA LYS A 188 12.01 7.68 23.00
C LYS A 188 12.55 8.80 23.86
N ALA A 189 13.77 8.65 24.42
CA ALA A 189 14.43 9.69 25.23
C ALA A 189 14.77 10.96 24.43
N ASN A 190 14.91 10.84 23.10
CA ASN A 190 15.24 11.91 22.18
C ASN A 190 14.02 12.63 21.59
N LEU A 191 12.81 12.17 21.90
CA LEU A 191 11.59 12.81 21.38
C LEU A 191 11.41 14.23 21.93
N ALA A 192 11.09 15.16 21.05
CA ALA A 192 10.74 16.54 21.37
C ALA A 192 9.30 16.66 21.92
N ARG A 193 8.44 15.74 21.53
CA ARG A 193 7.06 15.62 22.00
C ARG A 193 6.64 14.13 21.99
N PRO A 194 5.53 13.77 22.64
CA PRO A 194 4.98 12.43 22.53
C PRO A 194 4.79 11.99 21.06
N ALA A 195 5.06 10.72 20.76
CA ALA A 195 4.88 10.15 19.44
C ALA A 195 3.39 10.19 19.04
N SER A 196 3.02 11.04 18.10
CA SER A 196 1.63 11.28 17.70
C SER A 196 1.53 11.90 16.32
N GLY A 197 0.29 12.06 15.81
CA GLY A 197 0.03 12.63 14.49
C GLY A 197 0.47 11.76 13.34
N GLY A 198 0.63 12.35 12.17
CA GLY A 198 1.05 11.73 10.93
C GLY A 198 2.41 12.22 10.42
N ASP A 199 2.84 11.68 9.30
CA ASP A 199 4.15 12.01 8.71
C ASP A 199 4.20 13.47 8.18
N ARG A 200 3.05 14.07 7.81
CA ARG A 200 2.96 15.50 7.45
C ARG A 200 3.11 16.40 8.67
N ASP A 201 2.55 15.96 9.82
CA ASP A 201 2.70 16.68 11.08
C ASP A 201 4.17 16.75 11.52
N VAL A 202 4.98 15.74 11.21
CA VAL A 202 6.43 15.77 11.45
C VAL A 202 7.07 16.96 10.70
N ALA A 203 6.73 17.17 9.43
CA ALA A 203 7.28 18.28 8.65
C ALA A 203 6.77 19.64 9.16
N ARG A 204 5.48 19.73 9.55
CA ARG A 204 4.90 20.92 10.20
C ARG A 204 5.65 21.25 11.49
N ASP A 205 5.90 20.26 12.33
CA ASP A 205 6.54 20.43 13.63
C ASP A 205 8.03 20.83 13.48
N ILE A 206 8.71 20.34 12.42
CA ILE A 206 10.06 20.80 12.08
C ILE A 206 10.04 22.27 11.65
N LEU A 207 9.09 22.70 10.81
CA LEU A 207 8.93 24.10 10.44
C LEU A 207 8.62 24.97 11.68
N GLY A 208 7.77 24.48 12.57
CA GLY A 208 7.40 25.12 13.83
C GLY A 208 8.50 25.09 14.90
N LYS A 209 9.69 24.55 14.62
CA LYS A 209 10.84 24.44 15.54
C LYS A 209 10.55 23.63 16.81
N ILE A 210 9.56 22.76 16.79
CA ILE A 210 9.27 21.81 17.86
C ILE A 210 10.35 20.72 17.88
N CYS A 211 10.77 20.29 16.70
CA CYS A 211 11.86 19.33 16.53
C CYS A 211 12.77 19.74 15.35
N ASP A 212 13.94 19.16 15.28
CA ASP A 212 14.91 19.42 14.23
C ASP A 212 14.94 18.34 13.17
N ILE A 213 14.63 17.10 13.56
CA ILE A 213 14.54 15.93 12.68
C ILE A 213 13.29 15.11 12.99
N GLY A 214 12.93 14.21 12.07
CA GLY A 214 11.85 13.26 12.35
C GLY A 214 11.77 12.14 11.31
N VAL A 215 11.14 11.04 11.70
CA VAL A 215 11.00 9.85 10.85
C VAL A 215 9.67 9.85 10.11
N ALA A 216 9.73 9.77 8.78
CA ALA A 216 8.55 9.86 7.91
C ALA A 216 8.75 9.13 6.58
N ASN A 217 7.67 8.82 5.87
CA ASN A 217 7.77 8.19 4.56
C ASN A 217 8.10 9.22 3.46
N THR A 218 8.92 8.80 2.50
CA THR A 218 9.43 9.67 1.42
C THR A 218 8.35 10.34 0.59
N TYR A 219 7.26 9.67 0.25
CA TYR A 219 6.25 10.15 -0.69
C TYR A 219 5.44 11.37 -0.19
N TYR A 220 5.35 11.58 1.12
CA TYR A 220 4.64 12.73 1.66
C TYR A 220 5.28 14.05 1.27
N VAL A 221 6.60 14.07 1.01
CA VAL A 221 7.29 15.31 0.58
C VAL A 221 6.76 15.77 -0.78
N GLY A 222 6.62 14.85 -1.73
CA GLY A 222 6.01 15.15 -3.02
C GLY A 222 4.58 15.70 -2.84
N THR A 223 3.76 15.00 -2.06
CA THR A 223 2.38 15.41 -1.79
C THR A 223 2.30 16.79 -1.13
N MET A 224 3.16 17.09 -0.16
CA MET A 224 3.20 18.41 0.49
C MET A 224 3.65 19.50 -0.47
N ARG A 225 4.69 19.26 -1.29
CA ARG A 225 5.20 20.26 -2.25
C ARG A 225 4.24 20.59 -3.37
N THR A 226 3.30 19.70 -3.67
CA THR A 226 2.24 19.92 -4.68
C THR A 226 0.87 20.27 -4.06
N GLY A 227 0.77 20.29 -2.75
CA GLY A 227 -0.44 20.59 -1.99
C GLY A 227 -0.79 22.09 -1.91
N ASP A 228 -1.59 22.45 -0.91
CA ASP A 228 -1.93 23.84 -0.64
C ASP A 228 -0.72 24.67 -0.17
N ALA A 229 -0.91 25.96 0.06
CA ALA A 229 0.17 26.87 0.43
C ALA A 229 0.84 26.47 1.76
N GLU A 230 0.06 25.97 2.72
CA GLU A 230 0.56 25.56 4.02
C GLU A 230 1.40 24.27 3.91
N GLN A 231 0.90 23.26 3.23
CA GLN A 231 1.64 22.02 2.97
C GLN A 231 2.93 22.27 2.19
N ARG A 232 2.91 23.19 1.20
CA ARG A 232 4.14 23.58 0.50
C ARG A 232 5.18 24.19 1.42
N ARG A 233 4.76 25.01 2.41
CA ARG A 233 5.69 25.55 3.42
C ARG A 233 6.33 24.41 4.23
N TRP A 234 5.55 23.42 4.69
CA TRP A 234 6.09 22.26 5.40
C TRP A 234 7.08 21.48 4.54
N GLY A 235 6.68 21.09 3.32
CA GLY A 235 7.51 20.30 2.42
C GLY A 235 8.80 20.99 1.95
N ASN A 236 8.82 22.33 1.91
CA ASN A 236 9.98 23.12 1.51
C ASN A 236 10.94 23.43 2.67
N SER A 237 10.51 23.26 3.94
CA SER A 237 11.33 23.49 5.12
C SER A 237 12.22 22.30 5.49
N ILE A 238 12.10 21.19 4.80
CA ILE A 238 12.79 19.95 5.11
C ILE A 238 13.65 19.46 3.94
N ASN A 239 14.76 18.80 4.27
CA ASN A 239 15.47 17.88 3.40
C ASN A 239 15.14 16.44 3.80
N VAL A 240 15.26 15.52 2.83
CA VAL A 240 15.02 14.09 3.03
C VAL A 240 16.36 13.38 3.01
N VAL A 241 16.68 12.69 4.09
CA VAL A 241 17.84 11.83 4.19
C VAL A 241 17.36 10.38 4.26
N LEU A 242 17.95 9.53 3.44
CA LEU A 242 17.70 8.08 3.46
C LEU A 242 18.63 7.43 4.47
N PRO A 243 18.14 7.07 5.67
CA PRO A 243 18.98 6.44 6.68
C PRO A 243 19.30 5.01 6.28
N ARG A 244 20.41 4.50 6.77
CA ARG A 244 20.81 3.10 6.57
C ARG A 244 20.84 2.39 7.92
N VAL A 245 20.56 1.10 7.94
CA VAL A 245 21.00 0.23 9.03
C VAL A 245 22.47 -0.08 8.83
N GLU A 246 23.18 -0.35 9.92
CA GLU A 246 24.55 -0.81 9.85
C GLU A 246 24.65 -2.06 8.96
N ASN A 247 25.58 -2.06 8.03
CA ASN A 247 25.77 -3.12 7.02
C ASN A 247 24.55 -3.38 6.12
N GLY A 248 23.64 -2.43 6.00
CA GLY A 248 22.41 -2.56 5.21
C GLY A 248 22.02 -1.28 4.47
N GLY A 249 20.80 -1.28 3.98
CA GLY A 249 20.22 -0.16 3.25
C GLY A 249 19.17 0.61 4.06
N THR A 250 18.47 1.48 3.38
CA THR A 250 17.27 2.14 3.92
C THR A 250 16.12 1.13 4.01
N HIS A 251 15.42 1.11 5.14
CA HIS A 251 14.19 0.33 5.26
C HIS A 251 13.15 0.81 4.25
N VAL A 252 12.66 -0.13 3.45
CA VAL A 252 11.54 0.07 2.53
C VAL A 252 10.38 -0.84 2.91
N ASN A 253 9.17 -0.34 2.75
CA ASN A 253 7.96 -1.14 2.85
C ASN A 253 7.23 -1.10 1.52
N VAL A 254 6.41 -2.10 1.23
CA VAL A 254 5.71 -2.23 -0.04
C VAL A 254 4.19 -2.16 0.15
N SER A 255 3.52 -1.64 -0.87
CA SER A 255 2.13 -1.97 -1.11
C SER A 255 2.09 -3.07 -2.14
N GLY A 256 1.29 -4.08 -1.93
CA GLY A 256 1.25 -5.20 -2.82
C GLY A 256 -0.14 -5.80 -2.94
N ALA A 257 -0.27 -6.72 -3.88
CA ALA A 257 -1.52 -7.41 -4.16
C ALA A 257 -1.35 -8.92 -4.07
N VAL A 258 -2.43 -9.55 -3.69
CA VAL A 258 -2.63 -11.00 -3.68
C VAL A 258 -3.92 -11.33 -4.40
N VAL A 259 -4.00 -12.50 -5.01
CA VAL A 259 -5.26 -13.02 -5.54
C VAL A 259 -5.93 -13.87 -4.47
N SER A 260 -7.21 -13.62 -4.24
CA SER A 260 -8.01 -14.36 -3.26
C SER A 260 -8.08 -15.84 -3.62
N LYS A 261 -7.99 -16.71 -2.61
CA LYS A 261 -8.13 -18.17 -2.79
C LYS A 261 -9.47 -18.55 -3.44
N TYR A 262 -10.50 -17.79 -3.14
CA TYR A 262 -11.87 -18.06 -3.60
C TYR A 262 -12.36 -17.01 -4.59
N ALA A 263 -11.45 -16.36 -5.32
CA ALA A 263 -11.78 -15.34 -6.32
C ALA A 263 -12.89 -15.80 -7.26
N PRO A 264 -14.05 -15.15 -7.31
CA PRO A 264 -15.18 -15.57 -8.16
C PRO A 264 -14.97 -15.28 -9.65
N ASN A 265 -14.20 -14.23 -9.99
CA ASN A 265 -13.98 -13.79 -11.38
C ASN A 265 -12.57 -14.17 -11.89
N ARG A 266 -12.21 -15.43 -11.74
CA ARG A 266 -10.84 -15.96 -11.99
C ARG A 266 -10.52 -16.23 -13.48
N LYS A 267 -11.28 -15.76 -14.42
CA LYS A 267 -11.03 -16.10 -15.84
C LYS A 267 -9.96 -15.23 -16.46
#